data_eb2492556d80e5dc13ce5b4e606aeedf
#
_entry.id   eb2492556d80e5dc13ce5b4e606aeedf
#
_cell.length_a   1.000
_cell.length_b   1.000
_cell.length_c   1.000
_cell.angle_alpha   90.00
_cell.angle_beta   90.00
_cell.angle_gamma   90.00
#
_symmetry.space_group_name_H-M   'P 1'
#
loop_
_entity.id
_entity.type
_entity.pdbx_description
1 polymer ?
#
loop_
_entity_poly.entity_id
_entity_poly.type
_entity_poly.pdbx_seq_one_letter_code
_entity_poly.pdbx_strand_id
1 'polypeptide(L)'
;MPKFNEGQQKAIHHVNGAMMALAGPGSGKTTAMVHRIQYLIEEANVSPAGILVITFTRASAREMEERFYKLMGGSECQCTFGTFHSIFFYILKMAYGYRSNNILLEEEKFSMIRDIIRKKQLEYDDEDEVVSEIIHEMGMMKGDMISLEHFYSTCVGEDIFRQVVMEYESKVTSMGKLDFDDMMVYCYELLKGRPDILRNLQRRYTHILVDEFQDINKIQYEITKMLAAPQNNLFIVGDDDQSIYGFRGARPEIMLHFPEDFPNSVTTLLDVNYRCNRNITEGANRVISNNKVRFEKKLVSERDYEEPIRIHHMKTRQEENQHVLERIREYQTEGIPYSEMAIILRTNVQARSIVHKLMEYNIPFQIRDKMPCIYDHFAVKNILDYIRAAMGIRERALFLRILNRPNRYLSRELLTESIVDFEELRTMVEGKEWALDNIDQMEYELKILAGLKPFAAVNFIRKAIGYDEYLAEYAEYRHLNVDDFYTTLDELQEMAKKYKTFAEWFEGIKQYRVEFEEHMKIKAKNKNPGIVVTTMHSAKGLEFDVVFILEVNEGISPYKKAVKPEEIEEERRMFYVAMTRARNHLHIYEVCDYYNKELEPSRFLLELCENDTHDK
;
A
#
# COMPACT_ATOMS: atom_id res chain seq x y z
N MET A 1 34.04 5.10 19.68
CA MET A 1 33.09 5.82 18.81
C MET A 1 32.94 5.05 17.51
N PRO A 2 31.79 4.94 16.91
CA PRO A 2 31.66 4.35 15.58
C PRO A 2 32.51 5.15 14.58
N LYS A 3 33.08 4.44 13.62
CA LYS A 3 33.91 5.06 12.58
C LYS A 3 32.95 5.52 11.47
N PHE A 4 32.75 6.83 11.33
CA PHE A 4 31.90 7.40 10.30
C PHE A 4 32.69 7.60 8.99
N ASN A 5 32.06 7.36 7.86
CA ASN A 5 32.60 7.71 6.55
C ASN A 5 32.53 9.23 6.32
N GLU A 6 33.15 9.71 5.25
CA GLU A 6 33.25 11.15 4.95
C GLU A 6 31.87 11.80 4.79
N GLY A 7 30.93 11.15 4.10
CA GLY A 7 29.57 11.65 3.92
C GLY A 7 28.81 11.78 5.23
N GLN A 8 28.92 10.76 6.09
CA GLN A 8 28.33 10.78 7.43
C GLN A 8 28.94 11.86 8.30
N GLN A 9 30.28 12.03 8.26
CA GLN A 9 30.94 13.10 9.01
C GLN A 9 30.47 14.49 8.57
N LYS A 10 30.35 14.74 7.26
CA LYS A 10 29.79 15.99 6.75
C LYS A 10 28.37 16.23 7.24
N ALA A 11 27.50 15.20 7.20
CA ALA A 11 26.14 15.28 7.68
C ALA A 11 26.05 15.56 9.19
N ILE A 12 26.91 14.94 10.00
CA ILE A 12 26.96 15.10 11.47
C ILE A 12 27.43 16.49 11.86
N HIS A 13 28.50 17.00 11.25
CA HIS A 13 29.18 18.22 11.69
C HIS A 13 28.65 19.52 11.08
N HIS A 14 27.71 19.47 10.12
CA HIS A 14 27.09 20.68 9.57
C HIS A 14 26.17 21.33 10.61
N VAL A 15 26.36 22.60 10.93
CA VAL A 15 25.60 23.30 11.99
C VAL A 15 24.54 24.22 11.39
N ASN A 16 24.92 25.21 10.61
CA ASN A 16 24.04 26.29 10.17
C ASN A 16 23.72 26.20 8.67
N GLY A 17 22.49 26.63 8.32
CA GLY A 17 22.02 26.67 6.96
C GLY A 17 21.34 25.33 6.53
N ALA A 18 20.83 25.33 5.32
CA ALA A 18 20.17 24.17 4.76
C ALA A 18 21.17 23.09 4.31
N MET A 19 20.84 21.84 4.60
CA MET A 19 21.65 20.71 4.16
C MET A 19 20.77 19.55 3.71
N MET A 20 21.12 18.94 2.59
CA MET A 20 20.53 17.72 2.07
C MET A 20 21.53 16.56 2.15
N ALA A 21 21.14 15.49 2.83
CA ALA A 21 21.86 14.22 2.82
C ALA A 21 21.15 13.23 1.91
N LEU A 22 21.71 12.98 0.73
CA LEU A 22 21.25 11.91 -0.17
C LEU A 22 21.74 10.57 0.37
N ALA A 23 20.83 9.69 0.70
CA ALA A 23 21.18 8.53 1.50
C ALA A 23 20.51 7.26 0.97
N GLY A 24 21.28 6.36 0.40
CA GLY A 24 20.78 5.07 -0.07
C GLY A 24 20.23 4.16 1.04
N PRO A 25 19.61 3.03 0.68
CA PRO A 25 19.17 2.02 1.64
C PRO A 25 20.38 1.48 2.42
N GLY A 26 20.20 1.27 3.72
CA GLY A 26 21.26 0.72 4.56
C GLY A 26 22.48 1.63 4.78
N SER A 27 22.44 2.91 4.38
CA SER A 27 23.58 3.85 4.50
C SER A 27 23.76 4.46 5.91
N GLY A 28 22.92 4.06 6.87
CA GLY A 28 23.01 4.56 8.24
C GLY A 28 22.37 5.94 8.42
N LYS A 29 21.36 6.31 7.66
CA LYS A 29 20.57 7.56 7.79
C LYS A 29 20.24 7.92 9.24
N THR A 30 19.55 7.02 9.93
CA THR A 30 19.13 7.22 11.32
C THR A 30 20.34 7.40 12.25
N THR A 31 21.42 6.65 12.03
CA THR A 31 22.66 6.79 12.80
C THR A 31 23.28 8.16 12.61
N ALA A 32 23.39 8.64 11.38
CA ALA A 32 23.91 9.97 11.09
C ALA A 32 23.04 11.07 11.73
N MET A 33 21.71 10.95 11.65
CA MET A 33 20.79 11.90 12.28
C MET A 33 20.95 11.95 13.80
N VAL A 34 20.97 10.81 14.48
CA VAL A 34 21.08 10.75 15.94
C VAL A 34 22.42 11.34 16.42
N HIS A 35 23.53 11.03 15.74
CA HIS A 35 24.83 11.61 16.09
C HIS A 35 24.94 13.10 15.70
N ARG A 36 24.23 13.55 14.65
CA ARG A 36 24.10 14.98 14.36
C ARG A 36 23.39 15.73 15.50
N ILE A 37 22.30 15.18 16.04
CA ILE A 37 21.58 15.80 17.17
C ILE A 37 22.53 15.89 18.39
N GLN A 38 23.28 14.82 18.68
CA GLN A 38 24.29 14.82 19.74
C GLN A 38 25.33 15.92 19.51
N TYR A 39 25.91 16.01 18.31
CA TYR A 39 26.92 17.01 17.95
C TYR A 39 26.38 18.45 18.09
N LEU A 40 25.16 18.72 17.64
CA LEU A 40 24.52 20.02 17.77
C LEU A 40 24.40 20.45 19.23
N ILE A 41 24.11 19.52 20.15
CA ILE A 41 23.95 19.81 21.57
C ILE A 41 25.30 19.94 22.27
N GLU A 42 26.19 18.95 22.13
CA GLU A 42 27.40 18.83 22.92
C GLU A 42 28.54 19.75 22.41
N GLU A 43 28.66 19.89 21.08
CA GLU A 43 29.78 20.62 20.48
C GLU A 43 29.34 22.00 19.93
N ALA A 44 28.19 22.07 19.27
CA ALA A 44 27.68 23.33 18.71
C ALA A 44 26.89 24.17 19.71
N ASN A 45 26.65 23.69 20.94
CA ASN A 45 25.92 24.35 22.01
C ASN A 45 24.48 24.77 21.62
N VAL A 46 23.82 24.01 20.74
CA VAL A 46 22.43 24.23 20.38
C VAL A 46 21.52 23.74 21.52
N SER A 47 20.58 24.60 21.95
CA SER A 47 19.62 24.20 22.98
C SER A 47 18.79 22.97 22.51
N PRO A 48 18.72 21.90 23.30
CA PRO A 48 17.90 20.74 22.95
C PRO A 48 16.44 21.08 22.62
N ALA A 49 15.84 22.03 23.36
CA ALA A 49 14.47 22.49 23.10
C ALA A 49 14.30 23.22 21.74
N GLY A 50 15.40 23.64 21.14
CA GLY A 50 15.46 24.26 19.82
C GLY A 50 15.53 23.26 18.66
N ILE A 51 15.64 21.96 18.94
CA ILE A 51 15.76 20.91 17.91
C ILE A 51 14.42 20.24 17.69
N LEU A 52 13.95 20.26 16.44
CA LEU A 52 12.74 19.57 15.97
C LEU A 52 13.13 18.48 14.99
N VAL A 53 12.74 17.24 15.29
CA VAL A 53 12.99 16.06 14.44
C VAL A 53 11.65 15.52 13.95
N ILE A 54 11.49 15.49 12.64
CA ILE A 54 10.26 15.05 11.97
C ILE A 54 10.55 13.78 11.19
N THR A 55 9.70 12.76 11.39
CA THR A 55 9.76 11.50 10.66
C THR A 55 8.40 11.17 10.01
N PHE A 56 8.39 10.20 9.09
CA PHE A 56 7.15 9.84 8.40
C PHE A 56 6.21 8.99 9.29
N THR A 57 6.74 8.11 10.14
CA THR A 57 5.93 7.21 10.98
C THR A 57 6.17 7.41 12.47
N ARG A 58 5.15 7.11 13.28
CA ARG A 58 5.27 7.12 14.75
C ARG A 58 6.31 6.12 15.26
N ALA A 59 6.43 4.97 14.57
CA ALA A 59 7.42 3.96 14.93
C ALA A 59 8.85 4.50 14.73
N SER A 60 9.14 5.11 13.56
CA SER A 60 10.44 5.72 13.27
C SER A 60 10.77 6.85 14.24
N ALA A 61 9.77 7.69 14.61
CA ALA A 61 9.98 8.76 15.57
C ALA A 61 10.40 8.21 16.94
N ARG A 62 9.71 7.19 17.45
CA ARG A 62 10.04 6.53 18.73
C ARG A 62 11.40 5.84 18.68
N GLU A 63 11.67 5.10 17.62
CA GLU A 63 12.95 4.41 17.48
C GLU A 63 14.12 5.40 17.46
N MET A 64 13.97 6.50 16.73
CA MET A 64 15.00 7.56 16.68
C MET A 64 15.18 8.22 18.04
N GLU A 65 14.10 8.52 18.73
CA GLU A 65 14.09 9.06 20.09
C GLU A 65 14.78 8.11 21.09
N GLU A 66 14.43 6.82 21.08
CA GLU A 66 15.04 5.80 21.95
C GLU A 66 16.54 5.64 21.68
N ARG A 67 16.95 5.61 20.40
CA ARG A 67 18.36 5.54 20.00
C ARG A 67 19.13 6.78 20.47
N PHE A 68 18.52 7.95 20.34
CA PHE A 68 19.10 9.20 20.81
C PHE A 68 19.28 9.22 22.33
N TYR A 69 18.26 8.90 23.11
CA TYR A 69 18.38 8.84 24.58
C TYR A 69 19.41 7.81 25.05
N LYS A 70 19.49 6.65 24.39
CA LYS A 70 20.52 5.66 24.66
C LYS A 70 21.92 6.20 24.41
N LEU A 71 22.11 6.97 23.32
CA LEU A 71 23.38 7.61 22.99
C LEU A 71 23.77 8.67 24.00
N MET A 72 22.80 9.44 24.52
CA MET A 72 23.00 10.49 25.54
C MET A 72 23.09 9.96 26.98
N GLY A 73 23.25 8.63 27.16
CA GLY A 73 23.41 8.02 28.48
C GLY A 73 22.14 8.03 29.34
N GLY A 74 20.95 8.14 28.73
CA GLY A 74 19.65 8.13 29.42
C GLY A 74 19.25 9.48 30.02
N SER A 75 19.99 10.55 29.72
CA SER A 75 19.64 11.90 30.16
C SER A 75 18.36 12.37 29.49
N GLU A 76 17.41 12.90 30.28
CA GLU A 76 16.23 13.56 29.71
C GLU A 76 16.66 14.81 28.92
N CYS A 77 16.42 14.76 27.61
CA CYS A 77 16.73 15.84 26.70
C CYS A 77 15.43 16.39 26.10
N GLN A 78 15.28 17.70 26.03
CA GLN A 78 14.03 18.35 25.61
C GLN A 78 13.89 18.50 24.09
N CYS A 79 14.55 17.65 23.29
CA CYS A 79 14.35 17.60 21.84
C CYS A 79 12.91 17.18 21.52
N THR A 80 12.36 17.76 20.45
CA THR A 80 11.03 17.40 20.00
C THR A 80 11.14 16.39 18.86
N PHE A 81 10.64 15.16 19.08
CA PHE A 81 10.50 14.13 18.06
C PHE A 81 9.03 13.91 17.71
N GLY A 82 8.72 13.76 16.43
CA GLY A 82 7.34 13.49 16.03
C GLY A 82 7.18 13.24 14.54
N THR A 83 5.92 12.95 14.16
CA THR A 83 5.51 12.91 12.76
C THR A 83 4.96 14.28 12.34
N PHE A 84 4.89 14.57 11.04
CA PHE A 84 4.25 15.78 10.53
C PHE A 84 2.89 16.03 11.18
N HIS A 85 2.00 15.06 11.17
CA HIS A 85 0.67 15.18 11.78
C HIS A 85 0.72 15.46 13.28
N SER A 86 1.63 14.83 14.03
CA SER A 86 1.73 15.07 15.47
C SER A 86 2.21 16.49 15.80
N ILE A 87 3.15 17.01 15.01
CA ILE A 87 3.65 18.38 15.16
C ILE A 87 2.59 19.40 14.73
N PHE A 88 1.93 19.18 13.61
CA PHE A 88 0.87 20.08 13.12
C PHE A 88 -0.31 20.11 14.09
N PHE A 89 -0.73 18.94 14.58
CA PHE A 89 -1.76 18.88 15.62
C PHE A 89 -1.36 19.58 16.91
N TYR A 90 -0.10 19.47 17.34
CA TYR A 90 0.42 20.20 18.49
C TYR A 90 0.31 21.73 18.28
N ILE A 91 0.66 22.24 17.11
CA ILE A 91 0.54 23.66 16.76
C ILE A 91 -0.94 24.11 16.82
N LEU A 92 -1.83 23.33 16.19
CA LEU A 92 -3.27 23.61 16.22
C LEU A 92 -3.87 23.55 17.63
N LYS A 93 -3.43 22.58 18.44
CA LYS A 93 -3.81 22.48 19.85
C LYS A 93 -3.43 23.72 20.63
N MET A 94 -2.23 24.25 20.44
CA MET A 94 -1.75 25.45 21.12
C MET A 94 -2.50 26.71 20.68
N ALA A 95 -2.90 26.79 19.39
CA ALA A 95 -3.54 27.97 18.84
C ALA A 95 -5.06 28.02 19.07
N TYR A 96 -5.73 26.88 18.93
CA TYR A 96 -7.21 26.76 18.92
C TYR A 96 -7.77 25.91 20.06
N GLY A 97 -6.93 25.27 20.87
CA GLY A 97 -7.37 24.42 21.98
C GLY A 97 -7.91 23.05 21.55
N TYR A 98 -7.63 22.58 20.34
CA TYR A 98 -8.03 21.26 19.89
C TYR A 98 -7.56 20.16 20.86
N ARG A 99 -8.38 19.11 20.98
CA ARG A 99 -8.10 17.93 21.80
C ARG A 99 -8.19 16.68 20.93
N SER A 100 -7.71 15.54 21.45
CA SER A 100 -7.74 14.26 20.71
C SER A 100 -9.15 13.83 20.27
N ASN A 101 -10.19 14.22 20.99
CA ASN A 101 -11.59 13.94 20.62
C ASN A 101 -12.09 14.78 19.43
N ASN A 102 -11.36 15.82 19.04
CA ASN A 102 -11.65 16.57 17.80
C ASN A 102 -11.11 15.87 16.55
N ILE A 103 -10.27 14.83 16.70
CA ILE A 103 -9.74 14.09 15.56
C ILE A 103 -10.83 13.15 15.04
N LEU A 104 -11.14 13.26 13.75
CA LEU A 104 -12.00 12.32 13.05
C LEU A 104 -11.19 11.08 12.66
N LEU A 105 -11.68 9.91 13.04
CA LEU A 105 -11.03 8.64 12.69
C LEU A 105 -11.32 8.25 11.23
N GLU A 106 -10.42 7.51 10.60
CA GLU A 106 -10.58 7.06 9.21
C GLU A 106 -11.87 6.26 8.99
N GLU A 107 -12.26 5.43 9.98
CA GLU A 107 -13.51 4.67 9.92
C GLU A 107 -14.75 5.59 9.96
N GLU A 108 -14.69 6.68 10.74
CA GLU A 108 -15.75 7.69 10.80
C GLU A 108 -15.82 8.46 9.46
N LYS A 109 -14.66 8.85 8.89
CA LYS A 109 -14.55 9.50 7.56
C LYS A 109 -15.17 8.61 6.48
N PHE A 110 -14.78 7.35 6.47
CA PHE A 110 -15.28 6.36 5.53
C PHE A 110 -16.80 6.18 5.62
N SER A 111 -17.33 6.03 6.85
CA SER A 111 -18.77 5.90 7.09
C SER A 111 -19.54 7.15 6.65
N MET A 112 -19.01 8.35 6.93
CA MET A 112 -19.66 9.61 6.56
C MET A 112 -19.76 9.78 5.04
N ILE A 113 -18.69 9.47 4.30
CA ILE A 113 -18.69 9.58 2.83
C ILE A 113 -19.63 8.52 2.23
N ARG A 114 -19.63 7.30 2.75
CA ARG A 114 -20.59 6.26 2.37
C ARG A 114 -22.04 6.72 2.54
N ASP A 115 -22.36 7.32 3.68
CA ASP A 115 -23.72 7.82 3.95
C ASP A 115 -24.11 8.97 3.01
N ILE A 116 -23.16 9.82 2.61
CA ILE A 116 -23.39 10.89 1.64
C ILE A 116 -23.70 10.30 0.26
N ILE A 117 -22.95 9.31 -0.18
CA ILE A 117 -23.15 8.62 -1.46
C ILE A 117 -24.53 7.96 -1.50
N ARG A 118 -24.91 7.24 -0.43
CA ARG A 118 -26.22 6.58 -0.31
C ARG A 118 -27.39 7.55 -0.36
N LYS A 119 -27.27 8.69 0.32
CA LYS A 119 -28.29 9.75 0.27
C LYS A 119 -28.50 10.32 -1.13
N LYS A 120 -27.46 10.33 -1.94
CA LYS A 120 -27.55 10.80 -3.33
C LYS A 120 -28.10 9.74 -4.28
N GLN A 121 -28.50 8.57 -3.77
CA GLN A 121 -28.98 7.42 -4.54
C GLN A 121 -28.03 6.99 -5.65
N LEU A 122 -26.72 7.17 -5.43
CA LEU A 122 -25.69 6.70 -6.33
C LEU A 122 -25.46 5.22 -6.02
N GLU A 123 -25.85 4.36 -6.94
CA GLU A 123 -25.66 2.91 -6.81
C GLU A 123 -24.32 2.53 -7.44
N TYR A 124 -23.44 1.93 -6.64
CA TYR A 124 -22.18 1.36 -7.08
C TYR A 124 -22.13 -0.11 -6.66
N ASP A 125 -21.56 -0.97 -7.50
CA ASP A 125 -21.45 -2.40 -7.19
C ASP A 125 -20.43 -2.69 -6.09
N ASP A 126 -19.35 -1.91 -6.03
CA ASP A 126 -18.43 -1.85 -4.90
C ASP A 126 -18.41 -0.43 -4.32
N GLU A 127 -19.35 -0.17 -3.41
CA GLU A 127 -19.48 1.12 -2.74
C GLU A 127 -18.24 1.43 -1.89
N ASP A 128 -17.61 0.42 -1.29
CA ASP A 128 -16.46 0.58 -0.42
C ASP A 128 -15.21 1.00 -1.20
N GLU A 129 -15.04 0.49 -2.42
CA GLU A 129 -13.97 0.92 -3.32
C GLU A 129 -14.13 2.38 -3.71
N VAL A 130 -15.32 2.78 -4.15
CA VAL A 130 -15.60 4.18 -4.54
C VAL A 130 -15.39 5.14 -3.38
N VAL A 131 -15.84 4.77 -2.17
CA VAL A 131 -15.60 5.58 -0.95
C VAL A 131 -14.10 5.73 -0.70
N SER A 132 -13.33 4.65 -0.85
CA SER A 132 -11.88 4.67 -0.65
C SER A 132 -11.17 5.55 -1.68
N GLU A 133 -11.59 5.50 -2.94
CA GLU A 133 -11.04 6.35 -4.01
C GLU A 133 -11.35 7.83 -3.80
N ILE A 134 -12.59 8.18 -3.41
CA ILE A 134 -12.94 9.56 -3.07
C ILE A 134 -12.09 10.07 -1.91
N ILE A 135 -11.90 9.28 -0.84
CA ILE A 135 -11.04 9.64 0.30
C ILE A 135 -9.61 9.90 -0.17
N HIS A 136 -9.12 9.03 -1.04
CA HIS A 136 -7.79 9.15 -1.63
C HIS A 136 -7.63 10.44 -2.43
N GLU A 137 -8.56 10.74 -3.36
CA GLU A 137 -8.53 11.96 -4.16
C GLU A 137 -8.66 13.24 -3.32
N MET A 138 -9.47 13.20 -2.24
CA MET A 138 -9.54 14.30 -1.27
C MET A 138 -8.17 14.56 -0.60
N GLY A 139 -7.47 13.49 -0.21
CA GLY A 139 -6.13 13.58 0.37
C GLY A 139 -5.11 14.17 -0.62
N MET A 140 -5.15 13.73 -1.89
CA MET A 140 -4.30 14.26 -2.96
C MET A 140 -4.55 15.76 -3.20
N MET A 141 -5.82 16.15 -3.32
CA MET A 141 -6.22 17.53 -3.51
C MET A 141 -5.68 18.45 -2.41
N LYS A 142 -5.87 18.06 -1.14
CA LYS A 142 -5.41 18.83 0.02
C LYS A 142 -3.88 18.83 0.15
N GLY A 143 -3.24 17.69 -0.07
CA GLY A 143 -1.79 17.54 -0.02
C GLY A 143 -1.04 18.37 -1.07
N ASP A 144 -1.60 18.46 -2.28
CA ASP A 144 -1.06 19.26 -3.39
C ASP A 144 -1.50 20.73 -3.36
N MET A 145 -2.31 21.12 -2.37
CA MET A 145 -2.86 22.48 -2.23
C MET A 145 -3.68 22.92 -3.45
N ILE A 146 -4.41 21.99 -4.07
CA ILE A 146 -5.31 22.27 -5.19
C ILE A 146 -6.68 22.64 -4.63
N SER A 147 -7.27 23.73 -5.10
CA SER A 147 -8.63 24.10 -4.69
C SER A 147 -9.66 23.14 -5.31
N LEU A 148 -10.78 22.92 -4.63
CA LEU A 148 -11.86 22.05 -5.09
C LEU A 148 -12.38 22.42 -6.50
N GLU A 149 -12.32 23.70 -6.86
CA GLU A 149 -12.75 24.19 -8.17
C GLU A 149 -11.82 23.76 -9.32
N HIS A 150 -10.54 23.51 -9.01
CA HIS A 150 -9.49 23.16 -9.97
C HIS A 150 -9.06 21.70 -9.89
N PHE A 151 -9.70 20.91 -9.04
CA PHE A 151 -9.43 19.49 -8.95
C PHE A 151 -10.39 18.69 -9.86
N TYR A 152 -9.82 17.79 -10.65
CA TYR A 152 -10.54 16.90 -11.55
C TYR A 152 -10.52 15.49 -11.01
N SER A 153 -11.67 14.99 -10.56
CA SER A 153 -11.82 13.62 -10.07
C SER A 153 -11.74 12.62 -11.21
N THR A 154 -11.08 11.51 -10.96
CA THR A 154 -10.98 10.37 -11.88
C THR A 154 -11.87 9.20 -11.48
N CYS A 155 -12.35 9.18 -10.23
CA CYS A 155 -13.14 8.07 -9.70
C CYS A 155 -14.66 8.27 -9.84
N VAL A 156 -15.14 9.53 -9.84
CA VAL A 156 -16.55 9.89 -10.02
C VAL A 156 -16.67 11.17 -10.84
N GLY A 157 -17.87 11.48 -11.34
CA GLY A 157 -18.11 12.74 -12.06
C GLY A 157 -17.77 13.96 -11.18
N GLU A 158 -17.17 14.99 -11.78
CA GLU A 158 -16.69 16.20 -11.08
C GLU A 158 -17.74 16.83 -10.15
N ASP A 159 -18.99 16.98 -10.63
CA ASP A 159 -20.06 17.58 -9.84
C ASP A 159 -20.42 16.72 -8.62
N ILE A 160 -20.36 15.41 -8.77
CA ILE A 160 -20.59 14.45 -7.67
C ILE A 160 -19.46 14.58 -6.65
N PHE A 161 -18.21 14.56 -7.11
CA PHE A 161 -17.04 14.72 -6.23
C PHE A 161 -17.13 16.02 -5.43
N ARG A 162 -17.35 17.15 -6.09
CA ARG A 162 -17.49 18.47 -5.43
C ARG A 162 -18.60 18.50 -4.40
N GLN A 163 -19.77 17.93 -4.73
CA GLN A 163 -20.90 17.86 -3.78
C GLN A 163 -20.59 16.96 -2.58
N VAL A 164 -19.91 15.83 -2.79
CA VAL A 164 -19.52 14.91 -1.70
C VAL A 164 -18.53 15.61 -0.77
N VAL A 165 -17.51 16.27 -1.33
CA VAL A 165 -16.50 16.99 -0.56
C VAL A 165 -17.14 18.12 0.26
N MET A 166 -17.95 18.97 -0.36
CA MET A 166 -18.62 20.10 0.33
C MET A 166 -19.54 19.60 1.47
N GLU A 167 -20.33 18.54 1.23
CA GLU A 167 -21.20 17.99 2.27
C GLU A 167 -20.40 17.37 3.41
N TYR A 168 -19.31 16.67 3.09
CA TYR A 168 -18.40 16.11 4.07
C TYR A 168 -17.75 17.20 4.93
N GLU A 169 -17.15 18.22 4.34
CA GLU A 169 -16.49 19.32 5.05
C GLU A 169 -17.48 20.11 5.92
N SER A 170 -18.70 20.35 5.44
CA SER A 170 -19.76 20.97 6.23
C SER A 170 -20.12 20.15 7.48
N LYS A 171 -20.23 18.82 7.35
CA LYS A 171 -20.51 17.92 8.47
C LYS A 171 -19.38 17.92 9.49
N VAL A 172 -18.13 17.73 9.02
CA VAL A 172 -16.93 17.70 9.88
C VAL A 172 -16.80 19.00 10.66
N THR A 173 -16.97 20.14 9.98
CA THR A 173 -16.97 21.48 10.61
C THR A 173 -18.08 21.62 11.65
N SER A 174 -19.30 21.19 11.35
CA SER A 174 -20.44 21.28 12.29
C SER A 174 -20.24 20.45 13.56
N MET A 175 -19.46 19.37 13.47
CA MET A 175 -19.09 18.51 14.61
C MET A 175 -17.89 19.05 15.41
N GLY A 176 -17.24 20.13 14.96
CA GLY A 176 -16.00 20.63 15.54
C GLY A 176 -14.86 19.62 15.46
N LYS A 177 -14.86 18.77 14.44
CA LYS A 177 -13.81 17.78 14.17
C LYS A 177 -12.91 18.23 13.03
N LEU A 178 -11.79 17.52 12.86
CA LEU A 178 -10.86 17.63 11.72
C LEU A 178 -10.28 16.25 11.43
N ASP A 179 -10.09 15.94 10.16
CA ASP A 179 -9.38 14.73 9.74
C ASP A 179 -7.86 14.98 9.64
N PHE A 180 -7.11 13.96 9.25
CA PHE A 180 -5.65 14.06 9.13
C PHE A 180 -5.21 15.03 8.02
N ASP A 181 -5.97 15.12 6.92
CA ASP A 181 -5.67 16.04 5.84
C ASP A 181 -5.98 17.48 6.24
N ASP A 182 -7.07 17.71 6.98
CA ASP A 182 -7.43 19.02 7.54
C ASP A 182 -6.36 19.57 8.48
N MET A 183 -5.69 18.68 9.25
CA MET A 183 -4.60 19.12 10.14
C MET A 183 -3.49 19.84 9.37
N MET A 184 -3.14 19.37 8.18
CA MET A 184 -2.13 19.99 7.34
C MET A 184 -2.62 21.34 6.81
N VAL A 185 -3.83 21.38 6.26
CA VAL A 185 -4.43 22.60 5.68
C VAL A 185 -4.59 23.69 6.75
N TYR A 186 -5.20 23.36 7.89
CA TYR A 186 -5.42 24.34 8.96
C TYR A 186 -4.13 24.81 9.62
N CYS A 187 -3.10 23.94 9.71
CA CYS A 187 -1.78 24.35 10.17
C CYS A 187 -1.12 25.35 9.21
N TYR A 188 -1.18 25.09 7.91
CA TYR A 188 -0.68 26.00 6.89
C TYR A 188 -1.38 27.36 6.93
N GLU A 189 -2.70 27.36 6.94
CA GLU A 189 -3.51 28.59 7.01
C GLU A 189 -3.27 29.38 8.29
N LEU A 190 -3.18 28.69 9.44
CA LEU A 190 -2.84 29.29 10.73
C LEU A 190 -1.49 30.02 10.65
N LEU A 191 -0.45 29.34 10.18
CA LEU A 191 0.90 29.91 10.13
C LEU A 191 0.98 31.09 9.14
N LYS A 192 0.24 31.03 8.04
CA LYS A 192 0.14 32.09 7.05
C LYS A 192 -0.64 33.31 7.60
N GLY A 193 -1.73 33.06 8.31
CA GLY A 193 -2.63 34.09 8.85
C GLY A 193 -2.20 34.69 10.17
N ARG A 194 -1.30 34.01 10.93
CA ARG A 194 -0.86 34.41 12.27
C ARG A 194 0.67 34.48 12.37
N PRO A 195 1.28 35.54 11.83
CA PRO A 195 2.74 35.71 11.87
C PRO A 195 3.35 35.77 13.28
N ASP A 196 2.54 36.11 14.29
CA ASP A 196 2.94 36.11 15.69
C ASP A 196 3.19 34.67 16.18
N ILE A 197 2.31 33.73 15.86
CA ILE A 197 2.46 32.30 16.18
C ILE A 197 3.67 31.73 15.44
N LEU A 198 3.76 32.01 14.13
CA LEU A 198 4.89 31.57 13.31
C LEU A 198 6.23 32.03 13.89
N ARG A 199 6.38 33.32 14.23
CA ARG A 199 7.61 33.84 14.84
C ARG A 199 7.95 33.18 16.17
N ASN A 200 6.95 32.85 16.99
CA ASN A 200 7.18 32.13 18.24
C ASN A 200 7.71 30.71 18.01
N LEU A 201 7.18 30.00 17.00
CA LEU A 201 7.68 28.68 16.62
C LEU A 201 9.09 28.74 16.02
N GLN A 202 9.37 29.72 15.15
CA GLN A 202 10.70 29.98 14.59
C GLN A 202 11.77 30.31 15.65
N ARG A 203 11.38 31.03 16.72
CA ARG A 203 12.27 31.27 17.86
C ARG A 203 12.49 30.03 18.72
N ARG A 204 11.47 29.18 18.83
CA ARG A 204 11.55 27.92 19.56
C ARG A 204 12.39 26.90 18.82
N TYR A 205 12.09 26.64 17.56
CA TYR A 205 12.75 25.62 16.74
C TYR A 205 13.80 26.26 15.85
N THR A 206 15.04 26.25 16.30
CA THR A 206 16.18 26.84 15.59
C THR A 206 16.81 25.89 14.59
N HIS A 207 16.61 24.57 14.78
CA HIS A 207 17.11 23.52 13.90
C HIS A 207 16.01 22.50 13.64
N ILE A 208 15.74 22.23 12.37
CA ILE A 208 14.72 21.29 11.93
C ILE A 208 15.39 20.18 11.14
N LEU A 209 15.14 18.93 11.54
CA LEU A 209 15.65 17.75 10.88
C LEU A 209 14.47 16.93 10.36
N VAL A 210 14.49 16.53 9.08
CA VAL A 210 13.40 15.77 8.45
C VAL A 210 13.98 14.49 7.86
N ASP A 211 13.44 13.35 8.32
CA ASP A 211 13.76 12.02 7.80
C ASP A 211 12.76 11.58 6.72
N GLU A 212 13.20 10.69 5.82
CA GLU A 212 12.41 10.18 4.68
C GLU A 212 11.79 11.32 3.85
N PHE A 213 12.60 12.35 3.56
CA PHE A 213 12.13 13.58 2.92
C PHE A 213 11.53 13.37 1.52
N GLN A 214 11.87 12.29 0.82
CA GLN A 214 11.31 11.93 -0.48
C GLN A 214 9.81 11.56 -0.42
N ASP A 215 9.25 11.31 0.77
CA ASP A 215 7.86 10.88 0.94
C ASP A 215 6.91 12.04 1.33
N ILE A 216 7.41 13.27 1.40
CA ILE A 216 6.58 14.42 1.77
C ILE A 216 5.73 14.92 0.60
N ASN A 217 4.59 15.53 0.94
CA ASN A 217 3.75 16.25 -0.01
C ASN A 217 4.01 17.77 0.02
N LYS A 218 3.40 18.48 -0.92
CA LYS A 218 3.63 19.92 -1.09
C LYS A 218 3.30 20.75 0.15
N ILE A 219 2.16 20.50 0.79
CA ILE A 219 1.75 21.28 1.98
C ILE A 219 2.69 21.05 3.18
N GLN A 220 3.18 19.83 3.36
CA GLN A 220 4.17 19.51 4.40
C GLN A 220 5.48 20.26 4.16
N TYR A 221 5.91 20.33 2.90
CA TYR A 221 7.09 21.08 2.52
C TYR A 221 6.93 22.58 2.76
N GLU A 222 5.81 23.18 2.34
CA GLU A 222 5.55 24.60 2.55
C GLU A 222 5.53 24.96 4.04
N ILE A 223 4.89 24.16 4.89
CA ILE A 223 4.92 24.36 6.34
C ILE A 223 6.35 24.26 6.88
N THR A 224 7.13 23.29 6.41
CA THR A 224 8.53 23.10 6.84
C THR A 224 9.39 24.31 6.46
N LYS A 225 9.25 24.86 5.25
CA LYS A 225 9.92 26.11 4.82
C LYS A 225 9.56 27.29 5.73
N MET A 226 8.26 27.45 6.03
CA MET A 226 7.81 28.52 6.92
C MET A 226 8.44 28.41 8.31
N LEU A 227 8.50 27.20 8.88
CA LEU A 227 9.08 26.98 10.20
C LEU A 227 10.61 27.20 10.21
N ALA A 228 11.31 26.79 9.14
CA ALA A 228 12.77 26.92 9.06
C ALA A 228 13.25 28.36 8.86
N ALA A 229 12.44 29.23 8.24
CA ALA A 229 12.78 30.62 8.00
C ALA A 229 12.88 31.41 9.32
N PRO A 230 13.69 32.50 9.38
CA PRO A 230 14.59 32.96 8.33
C PRO A 230 16.00 32.31 8.39
N GLN A 231 16.33 31.54 9.43
CA GLN A 231 17.66 30.96 9.63
C GLN A 231 17.98 29.85 8.63
N ASN A 232 16.91 29.12 8.19
CA ASN A 232 17.00 28.00 7.27
C ASN A 232 17.94 26.88 7.73
N ASN A 233 18.06 26.65 9.05
CA ASN A 233 18.80 25.51 9.57
C ASN A 233 17.95 24.24 9.39
N LEU A 234 17.78 23.85 8.14
CA LEU A 234 16.96 22.74 7.71
C LEU A 234 17.85 21.61 7.20
N PHE A 235 17.91 20.53 7.95
CA PHE A 235 18.58 19.30 7.55
C PHE A 235 17.52 18.30 7.04
N ILE A 236 17.66 17.90 5.79
CA ILE A 236 16.82 16.86 5.20
C ILE A 236 17.67 15.63 4.87
N VAL A 237 17.13 14.45 5.13
CA VAL A 237 17.70 13.19 4.70
C VAL A 237 16.65 12.34 4.00
N GLY A 238 17.04 11.73 2.89
CA GLY A 238 16.15 10.94 2.10
C GLY A 238 16.85 10.22 0.95
N ASP A 239 16.09 9.38 0.28
CA ASP A 239 16.48 8.62 -0.90
C ASP A 239 15.39 8.74 -1.96
N ASP A 240 15.62 9.53 -2.99
CA ASP A 240 14.69 9.69 -4.10
C ASP A 240 14.38 8.35 -4.81
N ASP A 241 15.34 7.41 -4.80
CA ASP A 241 15.15 6.06 -5.33
C ASP A 241 14.24 5.17 -4.43
N GLN A 242 13.90 5.62 -3.23
CA GLN A 242 12.94 4.96 -2.33
C GLN A 242 11.60 5.70 -2.22
N SER A 243 11.33 6.69 -3.08
CA SER A 243 10.03 7.35 -3.15
C SER A 243 9.02 6.44 -3.85
N ILE A 244 8.14 5.82 -3.06
CA ILE A 244 7.12 4.86 -3.50
C ILE A 244 5.72 5.17 -2.97
N TYR A 245 5.50 6.39 -2.47
CA TYR A 245 4.22 6.85 -1.95
C TYR A 245 3.60 7.96 -2.81
N GLY A 246 3.90 7.99 -4.12
CA GLY A 246 3.29 8.91 -5.08
C GLY A 246 1.76 8.85 -5.05
N PHE A 247 1.20 7.63 -4.89
CA PHE A 247 -0.23 7.45 -4.70
C PHE A 247 -0.79 8.08 -3.41
N ARG A 248 0.03 8.45 -2.42
CA ARG A 248 -0.34 9.20 -1.22
C ARG A 248 0.03 10.69 -1.29
N GLY A 249 0.36 11.19 -2.48
CA GLY A 249 0.75 12.58 -2.70
C GLY A 249 2.23 12.88 -2.40
N ALA A 250 3.08 11.87 -2.22
CA ALA A 250 4.51 12.09 -2.14
C ALA A 250 5.04 12.68 -3.46
N ARG A 251 5.93 13.68 -3.34
CA ARG A 251 6.49 14.42 -4.47
C ARG A 251 8.00 14.37 -4.43
N PRO A 252 8.65 13.34 -5.01
CA PRO A 252 10.11 13.24 -5.03
C PRO A 252 10.78 14.45 -5.71
N GLU A 253 10.06 15.14 -6.61
CA GLU A 253 10.54 16.36 -7.27
C GLU A 253 10.86 17.46 -6.25
N ILE A 254 10.19 17.51 -5.10
CA ILE A 254 10.49 18.47 -4.02
C ILE A 254 11.92 18.30 -3.54
N MET A 255 12.39 17.05 -3.42
CA MET A 255 13.77 16.78 -3.03
C MET A 255 14.76 17.16 -4.13
N LEU A 256 14.40 16.93 -5.39
CA LEU A 256 15.23 17.30 -6.54
C LEU A 256 15.41 18.83 -6.66
N HIS A 257 14.35 19.60 -6.37
CA HIS A 257 14.37 21.06 -6.43
C HIS A 257 14.82 21.73 -5.12
N PHE A 258 15.16 20.97 -4.09
CA PHE A 258 15.60 21.53 -2.80
C PHE A 258 16.80 22.52 -2.91
N PRO A 259 17.84 22.28 -3.76
CA PRO A 259 18.92 23.24 -3.94
C PRO A 259 18.48 24.56 -4.62
N GLU A 260 17.39 24.55 -5.38
CA GLU A 260 16.81 25.74 -6.01
C GLU A 260 16.11 26.61 -4.97
N ASP A 261 15.32 25.98 -4.06
CA ASP A 261 14.66 26.67 -2.96
C ASP A 261 15.64 27.16 -1.88
N PHE A 262 16.76 26.46 -1.73
CA PHE A 262 17.84 26.81 -0.80
C PHE A 262 19.19 26.92 -1.53
N PRO A 263 19.46 28.02 -2.25
CA PRO A 263 20.66 28.13 -3.12
C PRO A 263 22.01 27.99 -2.40
N ASN A 264 22.04 28.21 -1.08
CA ASN A 264 23.24 28.04 -0.25
C ASN A 264 23.26 26.69 0.50
N SER A 265 22.40 25.75 0.12
CA SER A 265 22.37 24.44 0.77
C SER A 265 23.62 23.62 0.45
N VAL A 266 24.02 22.81 1.42
CA VAL A 266 25.11 21.85 1.25
C VAL A 266 24.51 20.49 0.97
N THR A 267 24.97 19.78 -0.06
CA THR A 267 24.59 18.41 -0.34
C THR A 267 25.73 17.46 0.03
N THR A 268 25.40 16.36 0.69
CA THR A 268 26.31 15.25 0.95
C THR A 268 25.70 13.93 0.53
N LEU A 269 26.53 12.97 0.15
CA LEU A 269 26.10 11.63 -0.25
C LEU A 269 26.47 10.62 0.83
N LEU A 270 25.49 9.79 1.23
CA LEU A 270 25.67 8.61 2.08
C LEU A 270 25.57 7.37 1.18
N ASP A 271 26.67 7.04 0.52
CA ASP A 271 26.75 6.06 -0.57
C ASP A 271 27.17 4.66 -0.13
N VAL A 272 27.59 4.49 1.14
CA VAL A 272 28.02 3.19 1.65
C VAL A 272 26.83 2.42 2.22
N ASN A 273 26.51 1.28 1.62
CA ASN A 273 25.48 0.37 2.10
C ASN A 273 26.08 -0.64 3.10
N TYR A 274 25.65 -0.56 4.36
CA TYR A 274 26.05 -1.45 5.47
C TYR A 274 25.11 -2.63 5.66
N ARG A 275 23.99 -2.68 4.90
CA ARG A 275 22.93 -3.69 5.03
C ARG A 275 23.12 -4.86 4.07
N CYS A 276 23.07 -4.57 2.77
CA CYS A 276 23.03 -5.57 1.71
C CYS A 276 24.43 -6.08 1.38
N ASN A 277 24.53 -7.34 0.97
CA ASN A 277 25.76 -7.86 0.39
C ASN A 277 26.06 -7.13 -0.95
N ARG A 278 27.29 -7.36 -1.47
CA ARG A 278 27.79 -6.68 -2.66
C ARG A 278 26.94 -6.94 -3.89
N ASN A 279 26.60 -8.20 -4.15
CA ASN A 279 25.84 -8.58 -5.34
C ASN A 279 24.43 -7.96 -5.35
N ILE A 280 23.76 -7.93 -4.20
CA ILE A 280 22.45 -7.27 -4.05
C ILE A 280 22.58 -5.76 -4.30
N THR A 281 23.60 -5.11 -3.75
CA THR A 281 23.83 -3.68 -3.92
C THR A 281 24.11 -3.33 -5.38
N GLU A 282 24.97 -4.10 -6.05
CA GLU A 282 25.29 -3.90 -7.48
C GLU A 282 24.08 -4.19 -8.39
N GLY A 283 23.34 -5.26 -8.13
CA GLY A 283 22.12 -5.57 -8.84
C GLY A 283 21.04 -4.48 -8.68
N ALA A 284 20.84 -4.00 -7.47
CA ALA A 284 19.92 -2.90 -7.20
C ALA A 284 20.33 -1.59 -7.91
N ASN A 285 21.64 -1.27 -7.92
CA ASN A 285 22.16 -0.13 -8.69
C ASN A 285 21.87 -0.27 -10.19
N ARG A 286 22.04 -1.48 -10.78
CA ARG A 286 21.74 -1.71 -12.20
C ARG A 286 20.28 -1.42 -12.52
N VAL A 287 19.36 -1.97 -11.74
CA VAL A 287 17.92 -1.76 -11.95
C VAL A 287 17.57 -0.28 -11.84
N ILE A 288 17.95 0.39 -10.75
CA ILE A 288 17.50 1.75 -10.49
C ILE A 288 18.16 2.80 -11.40
N SER A 289 19.31 2.50 -12.00
CA SER A 289 19.98 3.39 -12.95
C SER A 289 19.19 3.63 -14.24
N ASN A 290 18.18 2.82 -14.53
CA ASN A 290 17.27 2.99 -15.67
C ASN A 290 16.23 4.10 -15.44
N ASN A 291 16.04 4.59 -14.20
CA ASN A 291 15.23 5.77 -13.94
C ASN A 291 15.99 7.04 -14.38
N LYS A 292 15.25 7.96 -15.02
CA LYS A 292 15.81 9.23 -15.54
C LYS A 292 15.68 10.37 -14.55
N VAL A 293 14.56 10.41 -13.81
CA VAL A 293 14.27 11.49 -12.84
C VAL A 293 14.76 11.05 -11.47
N ARG A 294 16.08 11.27 -11.22
CA ARG A 294 16.76 10.91 -9.96
C ARG A 294 18.07 11.65 -9.80
N PHE A 295 18.58 11.67 -8.56
CA PHE A 295 19.96 12.07 -8.33
C PHE A 295 20.93 10.99 -8.81
N GLU A 296 21.97 11.39 -9.49
CA GLU A 296 23.04 10.45 -9.87
C GLU A 296 23.83 10.02 -8.63
N LYS A 297 23.70 8.74 -8.28
CA LYS A 297 24.39 8.12 -7.16
C LYS A 297 24.63 6.65 -7.41
N LYS A 298 25.72 6.13 -6.89
CA LYS A 298 26.08 4.71 -6.94
C LYS A 298 26.44 4.23 -5.54
N LEU A 299 25.68 3.25 -5.05
CA LEU A 299 25.94 2.67 -3.74
C LEU A 299 27.05 1.63 -3.80
N VAL A 300 27.85 1.59 -2.73
CA VAL A 300 28.92 0.61 -2.55
C VAL A 300 28.65 -0.16 -1.27
N SER A 301 28.67 -1.50 -1.33
CA SER A 301 28.56 -2.31 -0.13
C SER A 301 29.90 -2.40 0.60
N GLU A 302 29.89 -2.24 1.93
CA GLU A 302 31.06 -2.50 2.80
C GLU A 302 31.09 -3.95 3.32
N ARG A 303 30.11 -4.77 2.92
CA ARG A 303 30.04 -6.16 3.39
C ARG A 303 30.83 -7.09 2.48
N ASP A 304 31.71 -7.90 3.10
CA ASP A 304 32.57 -8.88 2.40
C ASP A 304 31.81 -10.16 1.96
N TYR A 305 30.52 -10.30 2.31
CA TYR A 305 29.72 -11.45 1.93
C TYR A 305 29.22 -11.33 0.51
N GLU A 306 29.52 -12.34 -0.33
CA GLU A 306 29.25 -12.33 -1.78
C GLU A 306 28.32 -13.50 -2.21
N GLU A 307 27.12 -13.57 -1.66
CA GLU A 307 26.11 -14.50 -2.15
C GLU A 307 25.43 -13.93 -3.41
N PRO A 308 25.31 -14.72 -4.51
CA PRO A 308 24.68 -14.23 -5.73
C PRO A 308 23.16 -14.03 -5.56
N ILE A 309 22.60 -13.11 -6.34
CA ILE A 309 21.14 -13.02 -6.51
C ILE A 309 20.68 -14.27 -7.27
N ARG A 310 19.68 -14.98 -6.74
CA ARG A 310 19.13 -16.19 -7.35
C ARG A 310 17.83 -15.88 -8.06
N ILE A 311 17.82 -16.00 -9.37
CA ILE A 311 16.63 -15.86 -10.21
C ILE A 311 16.09 -17.25 -10.52
N HIS A 312 14.80 -17.45 -10.31
CA HIS A 312 14.12 -18.74 -10.46
C HIS A 312 13.02 -18.61 -11.50
N HIS A 313 13.10 -19.46 -12.54
CA HIS A 313 12.10 -19.55 -13.61
C HIS A 313 11.21 -20.76 -13.33
N MET A 314 9.95 -20.49 -12.93
CA MET A 314 8.98 -21.53 -12.57
C MET A 314 7.93 -21.66 -13.68
N LYS A 315 7.45 -22.88 -13.94
CA LYS A 315 6.40 -23.07 -14.94
C LYS A 315 5.07 -22.50 -14.45
N THR A 316 4.76 -22.74 -13.18
CA THR A 316 3.49 -22.36 -12.56
C THR A 316 3.69 -21.76 -11.18
N ARG A 317 2.70 -21.03 -10.72
CA ARG A 317 2.63 -20.49 -9.35
C ARG A 317 2.67 -21.59 -8.28
N GLN A 318 2.13 -22.77 -8.57
CA GLN A 318 2.19 -23.90 -7.66
C GLN A 318 3.63 -24.40 -7.48
N GLU A 319 4.39 -24.49 -8.57
CA GLU A 319 5.81 -24.84 -8.52
C GLU A 319 6.62 -23.76 -7.79
N GLU A 320 6.36 -22.48 -8.05
CA GLU A 320 6.97 -21.36 -7.34
C GLU A 320 6.76 -21.49 -5.82
N ASN A 321 5.51 -21.61 -5.39
CA ASN A 321 5.17 -21.72 -3.97
C ASN A 321 5.81 -22.95 -3.33
N GLN A 322 5.85 -24.09 -4.01
CA GLN A 322 6.48 -25.30 -3.52
C GLN A 322 8.00 -25.12 -3.34
N HIS A 323 8.66 -24.53 -4.32
CA HIS A 323 10.09 -24.26 -4.27
C HIS A 323 10.44 -23.26 -3.16
N VAL A 324 9.63 -22.22 -2.97
CA VAL A 324 9.79 -21.26 -1.85
C VAL A 324 9.73 -21.98 -0.49
N LEU A 325 8.77 -22.90 -0.30
CA LEU A 325 8.67 -23.69 0.94
C LEU A 325 9.91 -24.57 1.17
N GLU A 326 10.45 -25.17 0.12
CA GLU A 326 11.67 -25.97 0.20
C GLU A 326 12.86 -25.12 0.63
N ARG A 327 13.04 -23.94 0.00
CA ARG A 327 14.11 -23.00 0.36
C ARG A 327 13.96 -22.47 1.79
N ILE A 328 12.76 -22.18 2.25
CA ILE A 328 12.48 -21.77 3.63
C ILE A 328 12.93 -22.84 4.63
N ARG A 329 12.64 -24.11 4.35
CA ARG A 329 13.06 -25.24 5.21
C ARG A 329 14.57 -25.45 5.22
N GLU A 330 15.22 -25.27 4.09
CA GLU A 330 16.67 -25.33 3.99
C GLU A 330 17.33 -24.26 4.86
N TYR A 331 16.92 -23.01 4.74
CA TYR A 331 17.43 -21.91 5.56
C TYR A 331 17.14 -22.11 7.06
N GLN A 332 15.97 -22.65 7.39
CA GLN A 332 15.68 -23.03 8.78
C GLN A 332 16.65 -24.10 9.30
N THR A 333 16.99 -25.09 8.46
CA THR A 333 17.96 -26.13 8.80
C THR A 333 19.36 -25.57 8.97
N GLU A 334 19.72 -24.54 8.20
CA GLU A 334 20.96 -23.78 8.31
C GLU A 334 20.99 -22.85 9.55
N GLY A 335 19.87 -22.76 10.30
CA GLY A 335 19.78 -22.01 11.56
C GLY A 335 19.26 -20.59 11.41
N ILE A 336 18.79 -20.17 10.23
CA ILE A 336 18.18 -18.86 10.03
C ILE A 336 16.74 -18.92 10.56
N PRO A 337 16.36 -18.08 11.54
CA PRO A 337 15.01 -18.11 12.10
C PRO A 337 13.98 -17.56 11.09
N TYR A 338 12.75 -18.04 11.15
CA TYR A 338 11.65 -17.58 10.30
C TYR A 338 11.45 -16.05 10.33
N SER A 339 11.69 -15.40 11.47
CA SER A 339 11.58 -13.94 11.63
C SER A 339 12.58 -13.14 10.79
N GLU A 340 13.65 -13.79 10.32
CA GLU A 340 14.68 -13.21 9.46
C GLU A 340 14.43 -13.51 7.97
N MET A 341 13.26 -14.06 7.64
CA MET A 341 12.84 -14.37 6.29
C MET A 341 11.61 -13.56 5.91
N ALA A 342 11.56 -13.08 4.68
CA ALA A 342 10.39 -12.38 4.16
C ALA A 342 10.00 -12.86 2.75
N ILE A 343 8.69 -12.90 2.51
CA ILE A 343 8.08 -13.08 1.20
C ILE A 343 7.48 -11.73 0.82
N ILE A 344 7.98 -11.15 -0.28
CA ILE A 344 7.57 -9.83 -0.75
C ILE A 344 6.87 -9.98 -2.10
N LEU A 345 5.69 -9.35 -2.21
CA LEU A 345 4.82 -9.41 -3.38
C LEU A 345 4.43 -7.99 -3.81
N ARG A 346 4.00 -7.84 -5.06
CA ARG A 346 3.54 -6.53 -5.53
C ARG A 346 2.18 -6.14 -4.96
N THR A 347 1.27 -7.11 -4.82
CA THR A 347 -0.10 -6.90 -4.32
C THR A 347 -0.50 -7.91 -3.25
N ASN A 348 -1.48 -7.53 -2.42
CA ASN A 348 -2.02 -8.41 -1.37
C ASN A 348 -2.77 -9.64 -1.92
N VAL A 349 -3.31 -9.54 -3.13
CA VAL A 349 -4.04 -10.64 -3.78
C VAL A 349 -3.10 -11.81 -4.05
N GLN A 350 -1.87 -11.54 -4.48
CA GLN A 350 -0.86 -12.56 -4.75
C GLN A 350 -0.50 -13.38 -3.50
N ALA A 351 -0.55 -12.75 -2.31
CA ALA A 351 -0.18 -13.40 -1.05
C ALA A 351 -1.07 -14.60 -0.70
N ARG A 352 -2.31 -14.65 -1.20
CA ARG A 352 -3.27 -15.71 -0.83
C ARG A 352 -2.75 -17.12 -1.08
N SER A 353 -2.15 -17.35 -2.24
CA SER A 353 -1.68 -18.67 -2.66
C SER A 353 -0.54 -19.18 -1.77
N ILE A 354 0.48 -18.35 -1.54
CA ILE A 354 1.61 -18.75 -0.67
C ILE A 354 1.19 -18.85 0.81
N VAL A 355 0.29 -17.98 1.27
CA VAL A 355 -0.26 -18.04 2.63
C VAL A 355 -1.03 -19.33 2.85
N HIS A 356 -1.85 -19.75 1.88
CA HIS A 356 -2.53 -21.06 1.95
C HIS A 356 -1.54 -22.20 2.08
N LYS A 357 -0.44 -22.16 1.34
CA LYS A 357 0.64 -23.17 1.43
C LYS A 357 1.37 -23.13 2.77
N LEU A 358 1.66 -21.96 3.31
CA LEU A 358 2.28 -21.83 4.63
C LEU A 358 1.38 -22.41 5.73
N MET A 359 0.05 -22.22 5.63
CA MET A 359 -0.95 -22.84 6.54
C MET A 359 -0.96 -24.36 6.38
N GLU A 360 -1.05 -24.88 5.17
CA GLU A 360 -1.07 -26.32 4.85
C GLU A 360 0.14 -27.05 5.44
N TYR A 361 1.31 -26.39 5.42
CA TYR A 361 2.56 -26.98 5.92
C TYR A 361 2.93 -26.57 7.36
N ASN A 362 2.01 -25.91 8.08
CA ASN A 362 2.18 -25.43 9.46
C ASN A 362 3.46 -24.58 9.66
N ILE A 363 3.84 -23.77 8.66
CA ILE A 363 4.96 -22.85 8.77
C ILE A 363 4.43 -21.54 9.39
N PRO A 364 5.01 -21.08 10.51
CA PRO A 364 4.54 -19.85 11.15
C PRO A 364 4.84 -18.62 10.27
N PHE A 365 3.86 -17.75 10.11
CA PHE A 365 3.97 -16.53 9.31
C PHE A 365 3.22 -15.35 9.93
N GLN A 366 3.55 -14.15 9.47
CA GLN A 366 2.86 -12.92 9.81
C GLN A 366 2.53 -12.19 8.51
N ILE A 367 1.27 -11.83 8.32
CA ILE A 367 0.86 -10.94 7.22
C ILE A 367 0.89 -9.51 7.74
N ARG A 368 1.67 -8.64 7.12
CA ARG A 368 1.80 -7.25 7.56
C ARG A 368 0.67 -6.37 7.05
N ASP A 369 0.21 -6.64 5.85
CA ASP A 369 -0.88 -5.92 5.21
C ASP A 369 -2.24 -6.51 5.54
N LYS A 370 -3.31 -5.72 5.33
CA LYS A 370 -4.67 -6.28 5.37
C LYS A 370 -4.86 -7.12 4.11
N MET A 371 -4.89 -8.43 4.25
CA MET A 371 -5.27 -9.33 3.18
C MET A 371 -6.78 -9.60 3.25
N PRO A 372 -7.57 -9.18 2.25
CA PRO A 372 -9.00 -9.47 2.25
C PRO A 372 -9.21 -10.97 1.99
N CYS A 373 -10.15 -11.57 2.71
CA CYS A 373 -10.56 -12.95 2.46
C CYS A 373 -11.16 -13.04 1.05
N ILE A 374 -10.76 -14.02 0.25
CA ILE A 374 -11.28 -14.21 -1.12
C ILE A 374 -12.82 -14.31 -1.14
N TYR A 375 -13.41 -14.92 -0.12
CA TYR A 375 -14.86 -15.09 0.00
C TYR A 375 -15.60 -13.79 0.36
N ASP A 376 -14.90 -12.68 0.60
CA ASP A 376 -15.49 -11.37 0.82
C ASP A 376 -15.52 -10.50 -0.44
N HIS A 377 -14.81 -10.93 -1.49
CA HIS A 377 -14.81 -10.27 -2.78
C HIS A 377 -16.20 -10.32 -3.43
N PHE A 378 -16.68 -9.19 -3.99
CA PHE A 378 -18.06 -9.10 -4.49
C PHE A 378 -18.34 -10.12 -5.61
N ALA A 379 -17.41 -10.31 -6.55
CA ALA A 379 -17.58 -11.27 -7.64
C ALA A 379 -17.68 -12.70 -7.12
N VAL A 380 -16.93 -13.06 -6.08
CA VAL A 380 -17.01 -14.36 -5.41
C VAL A 380 -18.33 -14.52 -4.68
N LYS A 381 -18.78 -13.48 -3.97
CA LYS A 381 -20.11 -13.50 -3.31
C LYS A 381 -21.23 -13.76 -4.30
N ASN A 382 -21.19 -13.15 -5.49
CA ASN A 382 -22.18 -13.37 -6.53
C ASN A 382 -22.17 -14.82 -7.02
N ILE A 383 -21.00 -15.42 -7.27
CA ILE A 383 -20.88 -16.85 -7.62
C ILE A 383 -21.49 -17.74 -6.53
N LEU A 384 -21.16 -17.48 -5.27
CA LEU A 384 -21.71 -18.24 -4.14
C LEU A 384 -23.21 -18.04 -3.98
N ASP A 385 -23.75 -16.85 -4.28
CA ASP A 385 -25.17 -16.58 -4.24
C ASP A 385 -25.92 -17.31 -5.36
N TYR A 386 -25.37 -17.42 -6.57
CA TYR A 386 -25.90 -18.29 -7.62
C TYR A 386 -25.99 -19.75 -7.16
N ILE A 387 -24.95 -20.26 -6.53
CA ILE A 387 -24.92 -21.63 -6.02
C ILE A 387 -25.95 -21.81 -4.90
N ARG A 388 -26.09 -20.84 -3.98
CA ARG A 388 -27.12 -20.88 -2.94
C ARG A 388 -28.53 -20.86 -3.53
N ALA A 389 -28.76 -20.03 -4.56
CA ALA A 389 -30.02 -20.02 -5.29
C ALA A 389 -30.33 -21.38 -5.94
N ALA A 390 -29.33 -22.03 -6.54
CA ALA A 390 -29.43 -23.37 -7.11
C ALA A 390 -29.72 -24.44 -6.05
N MET A 391 -29.20 -24.28 -4.82
CA MET A 391 -29.52 -25.15 -3.68
C MET A 391 -30.92 -24.93 -3.10
N GLY A 392 -31.70 -24.01 -3.67
CA GLY A 392 -33.08 -23.75 -3.27
C GLY A 392 -33.29 -22.60 -2.29
N ILE A 393 -32.22 -21.82 -1.95
CA ILE A 393 -32.38 -20.62 -1.14
C ILE A 393 -33.04 -19.53 -2.00
N ARG A 394 -34.15 -18.96 -1.52
CA ARG A 394 -35.02 -18.03 -2.26
C ARG A 394 -35.09 -16.64 -1.58
N GLU A 395 -34.14 -16.29 -0.76
CA GLU A 395 -34.12 -15.00 -0.06
C GLU A 395 -34.05 -13.83 -1.04
N ARG A 396 -34.90 -12.82 -0.86
CA ARG A 396 -34.93 -11.59 -1.64
C ARG A 396 -33.54 -10.91 -1.72
N ALA A 397 -32.85 -10.82 -0.60
CA ALA A 397 -31.54 -10.19 -0.53
C ALA A 397 -30.48 -10.86 -1.42
N LEU A 398 -30.58 -12.20 -1.59
CA LEU A 398 -29.73 -12.96 -2.49
C LEU A 398 -30.04 -12.63 -3.95
N PHE A 399 -31.34 -12.66 -4.32
CA PHE A 399 -31.75 -12.39 -5.69
C PHE A 399 -31.47 -10.95 -6.12
N LEU A 400 -31.58 -9.97 -5.25
CA LEU A 400 -31.17 -8.58 -5.54
C LEU A 400 -29.71 -8.47 -6.02
N ARG A 401 -28.82 -9.37 -5.59
CA ARG A 401 -27.41 -9.38 -6.00
C ARG A 401 -27.15 -10.08 -7.32
N ILE A 402 -28.00 -11.05 -7.73
CA ILE A 402 -27.76 -11.86 -8.93
C ILE A 402 -28.74 -11.61 -10.07
N LEU A 403 -29.87 -10.95 -9.82
CA LEU A 403 -30.98 -10.79 -10.79
C LEU A 403 -30.51 -10.20 -12.12
N ASN A 404 -29.67 -9.17 -12.07
CA ASN A 404 -29.09 -8.49 -13.23
C ASN A 404 -27.56 -8.61 -13.31
N ARG A 405 -27.01 -9.76 -12.93
CA ARG A 405 -25.58 -10.06 -13.03
C ARG A 405 -25.35 -11.46 -13.61
N PRO A 406 -25.43 -11.66 -14.94
CA PRO A 406 -25.43 -10.67 -16.03
C PRO A 406 -26.75 -9.90 -16.17
N ASN A 407 -26.69 -8.84 -17.00
CA ASN A 407 -27.83 -7.97 -17.26
C ASN A 407 -28.99 -8.73 -17.87
N ARG A 408 -30.14 -8.78 -17.14
CA ARG A 408 -31.41 -9.33 -17.60
C ARG A 408 -32.49 -8.25 -17.74
N TYR A 409 -32.10 -6.98 -17.43
CA TYR A 409 -33.01 -5.82 -17.48
C TYR A 409 -34.31 -5.98 -16.67
N LEU A 410 -34.30 -6.82 -15.65
CA LEU A 410 -35.43 -7.04 -14.76
C LEU A 410 -35.45 -5.98 -13.66
N SER A 411 -36.58 -5.31 -13.44
CA SER A 411 -36.70 -4.33 -12.38
C SER A 411 -36.54 -5.00 -11.01
N ARG A 412 -35.80 -4.38 -10.11
CA ARG A 412 -35.68 -4.80 -8.70
C ARG A 412 -37.04 -4.74 -7.95
N GLU A 413 -37.96 -3.94 -8.46
CA GLU A 413 -39.33 -3.84 -7.94
C GLU A 413 -40.14 -5.11 -8.11
N LEU A 414 -39.72 -6.02 -8.98
CA LEU A 414 -40.32 -7.36 -9.10
C LEU A 414 -40.12 -8.24 -7.85
N LEU A 415 -39.09 -7.93 -7.06
CA LEU A 415 -38.78 -8.63 -5.82
C LEU A 415 -39.50 -7.96 -4.63
N THR A 416 -40.82 -8.12 -4.52
CA THR A 416 -41.63 -7.50 -3.47
C THR A 416 -41.58 -8.26 -2.16
N GLU A 417 -41.60 -9.59 -2.24
CA GLU A 417 -41.65 -10.46 -1.07
C GLU A 417 -40.25 -10.84 -0.53
N SER A 418 -40.19 -11.26 0.74
CA SER A 418 -38.95 -11.71 1.38
C SER A 418 -38.39 -13.00 0.80
N ILE A 419 -39.26 -13.82 0.21
CA ILE A 419 -38.96 -15.09 -0.49
C ILE A 419 -39.36 -14.93 -1.94
N VAL A 420 -38.47 -15.26 -2.86
CA VAL A 420 -38.68 -15.11 -4.31
C VAL A 420 -39.35 -16.38 -4.85
N ASP A 421 -40.52 -16.19 -5.47
CA ASP A 421 -41.24 -17.23 -6.20
C ASP A 421 -41.22 -16.92 -7.71
N PHE A 422 -40.77 -17.86 -8.52
CA PHE A 422 -40.70 -17.69 -9.98
C PHE A 422 -42.09 -17.61 -10.64
N GLU A 423 -43.11 -18.25 -10.08
CA GLU A 423 -44.48 -18.15 -10.59
C GLU A 423 -45.08 -16.75 -10.35
N GLU A 424 -44.79 -16.15 -9.18
CA GLU A 424 -45.19 -14.77 -8.91
C GLU A 424 -44.48 -13.81 -9.85
N LEU A 425 -43.16 -14.00 -10.07
CA LEU A 425 -42.38 -13.16 -11.00
C LEU A 425 -42.96 -13.22 -12.42
N ARG A 426 -43.33 -14.40 -12.91
CA ARG A 426 -43.98 -14.57 -14.21
C ARG A 426 -45.31 -13.79 -14.31
N THR A 427 -46.11 -13.85 -13.26
CA THR A 427 -47.40 -13.15 -13.20
C THR A 427 -47.19 -11.63 -13.24
N MET A 428 -46.18 -11.10 -12.56
CA MET A 428 -45.86 -9.66 -12.53
C MET A 428 -45.36 -9.11 -13.88
N VAL A 429 -44.80 -9.95 -14.72
CA VAL A 429 -44.32 -9.56 -16.06
C VAL A 429 -45.25 -9.98 -17.19
N GLU A 430 -46.47 -10.37 -16.89
CA GLU A 430 -47.48 -10.78 -17.89
C GLU A 430 -47.59 -9.72 -19.00
N GLY A 431 -47.49 -10.15 -20.27
CA GLY A 431 -47.51 -9.27 -21.44
C GLY A 431 -46.14 -8.69 -21.85
N LYS A 432 -45.07 -9.05 -21.14
CA LYS A 432 -43.67 -8.68 -21.50
C LYS A 432 -42.86 -9.94 -21.81
N GLU A 433 -42.98 -10.45 -23.04
CA GLU A 433 -42.34 -11.72 -23.47
C GLU A 433 -40.86 -11.78 -23.13
N TRP A 434 -40.09 -10.71 -23.40
CA TRP A 434 -38.66 -10.63 -23.11
C TRP A 434 -38.33 -10.81 -21.61
N ALA A 435 -39.17 -10.29 -20.73
CA ALA A 435 -38.95 -10.40 -19.28
C ALA A 435 -39.30 -11.82 -18.79
N LEU A 436 -40.34 -12.43 -19.37
CA LEU A 436 -40.73 -13.81 -19.12
C LEU A 436 -39.59 -14.75 -19.54
N ASP A 437 -39.06 -14.58 -20.75
CA ASP A 437 -37.93 -15.38 -21.26
C ASP A 437 -36.71 -15.30 -20.32
N ASN A 438 -36.38 -14.12 -19.83
CA ASN A 438 -35.26 -13.93 -18.90
C ASN A 438 -35.47 -14.58 -17.53
N ILE A 439 -36.74 -14.59 -17.03
CA ILE A 439 -37.09 -15.28 -15.79
C ILE A 439 -36.99 -16.78 -15.98
N ASP A 440 -37.56 -17.30 -17.07
CA ASP A 440 -37.53 -18.72 -17.41
C ASP A 440 -36.09 -19.23 -17.62
N GLN A 441 -35.26 -18.44 -18.32
CA GLN A 441 -33.85 -18.72 -18.52
C GLN A 441 -33.11 -18.80 -17.18
N MET A 442 -33.32 -17.84 -16.29
CA MET A 442 -32.68 -17.83 -14.96
C MET A 442 -33.10 -19.07 -14.13
N GLU A 443 -34.37 -19.42 -14.12
CA GLU A 443 -34.83 -20.62 -13.40
C GLU A 443 -34.20 -21.89 -13.98
N TYR A 444 -34.16 -22.01 -15.31
CA TYR A 444 -33.54 -23.13 -16.02
C TYR A 444 -32.02 -23.24 -15.71
N GLU A 445 -31.31 -22.13 -15.74
CA GLU A 445 -29.88 -22.06 -15.38
C GLU A 445 -29.64 -22.54 -13.94
N LEU A 446 -30.48 -22.12 -13.00
CA LEU A 446 -30.38 -22.57 -11.60
C LEU A 446 -30.64 -24.07 -11.45
N LYS A 447 -31.57 -24.65 -12.24
CA LYS A 447 -31.85 -26.11 -12.26
C LYS A 447 -30.63 -26.90 -12.78
N ILE A 448 -29.98 -26.43 -13.83
CA ILE A 448 -28.74 -27.05 -14.35
C ILE A 448 -27.65 -26.96 -13.28
N LEU A 449 -27.44 -25.76 -12.73
CA LEU A 449 -26.39 -25.48 -11.75
C LEU A 449 -26.49 -26.40 -10.52
N ALA A 450 -27.71 -26.70 -10.05
CA ALA A 450 -27.94 -27.58 -8.91
C ALA A 450 -27.38 -29.01 -9.09
N GLY A 451 -27.22 -29.47 -10.32
CA GLY A 451 -26.70 -30.81 -10.65
C GLY A 451 -25.17 -30.85 -10.84
N LEU A 452 -24.49 -29.71 -10.79
CA LEU A 452 -23.05 -29.62 -11.06
C LEU A 452 -22.20 -29.81 -9.80
N LYS A 453 -20.93 -30.21 -10.00
CA LYS A 453 -19.93 -30.17 -8.95
C LYS A 453 -19.38 -28.75 -8.80
N PRO A 454 -18.82 -28.37 -7.62
CA PRO A 454 -18.37 -27.00 -7.37
C PRO A 454 -17.48 -26.38 -8.45
N PHE A 455 -16.45 -27.06 -8.91
CA PHE A 455 -15.58 -26.59 -10.00
C PHE A 455 -16.34 -26.32 -11.30
N ALA A 456 -17.19 -27.27 -11.71
CA ALA A 456 -18.00 -27.15 -12.92
C ALA A 456 -19.06 -26.05 -12.79
N ALA A 457 -19.60 -25.86 -11.60
CA ALA A 457 -20.58 -24.83 -11.29
C ALA A 457 -19.99 -23.42 -11.45
N VAL A 458 -18.78 -23.18 -10.92
CA VAL A 458 -18.10 -21.89 -11.11
C VAL A 458 -17.88 -21.62 -12.60
N ASN A 459 -17.39 -22.61 -13.35
CA ASN A 459 -17.18 -22.47 -14.80
C ASN A 459 -18.49 -22.20 -15.54
N PHE A 460 -19.58 -22.88 -15.17
CA PHE A 460 -20.89 -22.69 -15.77
C PHE A 460 -21.42 -21.27 -15.56
N ILE A 461 -21.32 -20.74 -14.32
CA ILE A 461 -21.74 -19.37 -14.01
C ILE A 461 -20.90 -18.36 -14.81
N ARG A 462 -19.59 -18.56 -14.88
CA ARG A 462 -18.67 -17.67 -15.58
C ARG A 462 -18.95 -17.61 -17.08
N LYS A 463 -19.08 -18.79 -17.71
CA LYS A 463 -19.08 -18.92 -19.19
C LYS A 463 -20.48 -19.10 -19.78
N ALA A 464 -21.31 -19.97 -19.19
CA ALA A 464 -22.62 -20.29 -19.78
C ALA A 464 -23.71 -19.30 -19.34
N ILE A 465 -23.70 -18.86 -18.08
CA ILE A 465 -24.61 -17.80 -17.61
C ILE A 465 -24.14 -16.41 -18.08
N GLY A 466 -22.84 -16.23 -18.40
CA GLY A 466 -22.31 -14.98 -18.93
C GLY A 466 -21.82 -14.01 -17.86
N TYR A 467 -21.36 -14.54 -16.71
CA TYR A 467 -20.89 -13.68 -15.63
C TYR A 467 -19.53 -13.03 -15.93
N ASP A 468 -18.65 -13.68 -16.71
CA ASP A 468 -17.37 -13.10 -17.14
C ASP A 468 -17.61 -11.92 -18.11
N GLU A 469 -18.59 -12.00 -19.01
CA GLU A 469 -19.00 -10.91 -19.90
C GLU A 469 -19.53 -9.71 -19.10
N TYR A 470 -20.39 -9.97 -18.10
CA TYR A 470 -20.84 -8.92 -17.18
C TYR A 470 -19.69 -8.23 -16.47
N LEU A 471 -18.69 -8.98 -15.98
CA LEU A 471 -17.51 -8.39 -15.33
C LEU A 471 -16.68 -7.57 -16.30
N ALA A 472 -16.61 -7.95 -17.59
CA ALA A 472 -15.92 -7.15 -18.60
C ALA A 472 -16.62 -5.81 -18.84
N GLU A 473 -17.95 -5.80 -19.01
CA GLU A 473 -18.74 -4.58 -19.14
C GLU A 473 -18.64 -3.70 -17.90
N TYR A 474 -18.70 -4.29 -16.71
CA TYR A 474 -18.53 -3.60 -15.43
C TYR A 474 -17.16 -2.96 -15.31
N ALA A 475 -16.09 -3.71 -15.65
CA ALA A 475 -14.72 -3.23 -15.61
C ALA A 475 -14.51 -2.06 -16.60
N GLU A 476 -15.03 -2.17 -17.82
CA GLU A 476 -14.97 -1.09 -18.83
C GLU A 476 -15.67 0.17 -18.33
N TYR A 477 -16.90 0.04 -17.84
CA TYR A 477 -17.67 1.16 -17.31
C TYR A 477 -16.98 1.87 -16.13
N ARG A 478 -16.31 1.09 -15.27
CA ARG A 478 -15.63 1.58 -14.07
C ARG A 478 -14.16 1.93 -14.30
N HIS A 479 -13.63 1.77 -15.51
CA HIS A 479 -12.21 1.90 -15.84
C HIS A 479 -11.30 1.00 -14.98
N LEU A 480 -11.84 -0.17 -14.57
CA LEU A 480 -11.13 -1.18 -13.82
C LEU A 480 -10.49 -2.20 -14.76
N ASN A 481 -9.62 -3.03 -14.20
CA ASN A 481 -9.04 -4.11 -14.97
C ASN A 481 -9.81 -5.41 -14.77
N VAL A 482 -10.42 -5.90 -15.82
CA VAL A 482 -11.18 -7.15 -15.81
C VAL A 482 -10.35 -8.37 -15.40
N ASP A 483 -9.04 -8.38 -15.72
CA ASP A 483 -8.17 -9.50 -15.35
C ASP A 483 -8.03 -9.72 -13.84
N ASP A 484 -8.21 -8.68 -13.03
CA ASP A 484 -8.18 -8.81 -11.56
C ASP A 484 -9.37 -9.63 -11.06
N PHE A 485 -10.54 -9.43 -11.70
CA PHE A 485 -11.74 -10.24 -11.42
C PHE A 485 -11.56 -11.67 -11.91
N TYR A 486 -11.08 -11.86 -13.12
CA TYR A 486 -10.84 -13.19 -13.68
C TYR A 486 -9.84 -13.98 -12.85
N THR A 487 -8.74 -13.36 -12.44
CA THR A 487 -7.75 -13.96 -11.54
C THR A 487 -8.38 -14.44 -10.23
N THR A 488 -9.22 -13.59 -9.61
CA THR A 488 -9.92 -13.94 -8.36
C THR A 488 -10.89 -15.12 -8.57
N LEU A 489 -11.58 -15.15 -9.69
CA LEU A 489 -12.51 -16.25 -10.02
C LEU A 489 -11.78 -17.53 -10.44
N ASP A 490 -10.62 -17.43 -11.10
CA ASP A 490 -9.75 -18.58 -11.39
C ASP A 490 -9.24 -19.20 -10.09
N GLU A 491 -8.80 -18.39 -9.13
CA GLU A 491 -8.41 -18.86 -7.80
C GLU A 491 -9.56 -19.56 -7.08
N LEU A 492 -10.76 -18.96 -7.09
CA LEU A 492 -11.97 -19.58 -6.52
C LEU A 492 -12.26 -20.93 -7.16
N GLN A 493 -12.16 -21.00 -8.50
CA GLN A 493 -12.44 -22.21 -9.27
C GLN A 493 -11.44 -23.32 -8.94
N GLU A 494 -10.14 -22.99 -8.82
CA GLU A 494 -9.12 -23.94 -8.38
C GLU A 494 -9.37 -24.45 -6.95
N MET A 495 -9.70 -23.56 -6.01
CA MET A 495 -10.05 -23.95 -4.64
C MET A 495 -11.26 -24.86 -4.58
N ALA A 496 -12.20 -24.74 -5.52
CA ALA A 496 -13.40 -25.57 -5.60
C ALA A 496 -13.12 -27.02 -6.06
N LYS A 497 -11.98 -27.30 -6.71
CA LYS A 497 -11.64 -28.63 -7.26
C LYS A 497 -11.64 -29.75 -6.21
N LYS A 498 -11.23 -29.44 -4.98
CA LYS A 498 -11.10 -30.41 -3.89
C LYS A 498 -12.44 -30.90 -3.33
N TYR A 499 -13.56 -30.20 -3.64
CA TYR A 499 -14.88 -30.51 -3.10
C TYR A 499 -15.74 -31.25 -4.11
N LYS A 500 -16.53 -32.22 -3.62
CA LYS A 500 -17.43 -33.03 -4.46
C LYS A 500 -18.85 -32.49 -4.48
N THR A 501 -19.28 -31.83 -3.40
CA THR A 501 -20.62 -31.26 -3.22
C THR A 501 -20.58 -29.82 -2.75
N PHE A 502 -21.65 -29.07 -2.98
CA PHE A 502 -21.79 -27.71 -2.47
C PHE A 502 -21.77 -27.64 -0.94
N ALA A 503 -22.40 -28.61 -0.28
CA ALA A 503 -22.41 -28.67 1.18
C ALA A 503 -21.00 -28.81 1.77
N GLU A 504 -20.19 -29.72 1.22
CA GLU A 504 -18.78 -29.85 1.59
C GLU A 504 -18.01 -28.55 1.35
N TRP A 505 -18.25 -27.88 0.22
CA TRP A 505 -17.57 -26.64 -0.10
C TRP A 505 -17.95 -25.50 0.85
N PHE A 506 -19.24 -25.31 1.15
CA PHE A 506 -19.65 -24.28 2.10
C PHE A 506 -19.14 -24.53 3.52
N GLU A 507 -19.02 -25.79 3.94
CA GLU A 507 -18.40 -26.11 5.22
C GLU A 507 -16.90 -25.82 5.19
N GLY A 508 -16.22 -26.15 4.08
CA GLY A 508 -14.81 -25.81 3.88
C GLY A 508 -14.57 -24.28 3.87
N ILE A 509 -15.52 -23.50 3.30
CA ILE A 509 -15.46 -22.02 3.34
C ILE A 509 -15.55 -21.51 4.79
N LYS A 510 -16.44 -22.06 5.60
CA LYS A 510 -16.56 -21.66 7.02
C LYS A 510 -15.27 -21.97 7.79
N GLN A 511 -14.74 -23.17 7.61
CA GLN A 511 -13.48 -23.57 8.25
C GLN A 511 -12.33 -22.66 7.83
N TYR A 512 -12.17 -22.40 6.53
CA TYR A 512 -11.16 -21.49 6.01
C TYR A 512 -11.25 -20.09 6.63
N ARG A 513 -12.48 -19.54 6.76
CA ARG A 513 -12.67 -18.21 7.40
C ARG A 513 -12.23 -18.21 8.85
N VAL A 514 -12.54 -19.25 9.62
CA VAL A 514 -12.13 -19.36 11.03
C VAL A 514 -10.61 -19.43 11.13
N GLU A 515 -9.98 -20.32 10.38
CA GLU A 515 -8.52 -20.45 10.35
C GLU A 515 -7.84 -19.16 9.90
N PHE A 516 -8.36 -18.52 8.87
CA PHE A 516 -7.87 -17.25 8.36
C PHE A 516 -7.94 -16.13 9.42
N GLU A 517 -9.10 -16.00 10.09
CA GLU A 517 -9.28 -15.01 11.17
C GLU A 517 -8.37 -15.30 12.38
N GLU A 518 -8.20 -16.57 12.74
CA GLU A 518 -7.31 -16.96 13.84
C GLU A 518 -5.86 -16.56 13.52
N HIS A 519 -5.37 -16.86 12.31
CA HIS A 519 -4.03 -16.46 11.88
C HIS A 519 -3.85 -14.94 11.85
N MET A 520 -4.90 -14.20 11.43
CA MET A 520 -4.87 -12.73 11.46
C MET A 520 -4.87 -12.16 12.89
N LYS A 521 -5.49 -12.85 13.86
CA LYS A 521 -5.53 -12.45 15.29
C LYS A 521 -4.28 -12.81 16.08
N ILE A 522 -3.55 -13.87 15.69
CA ILE A 522 -2.30 -14.31 16.32
C ILE A 522 -1.20 -13.24 16.28
N LYS A 523 -1.32 -12.23 15.40
CA LYS A 523 -0.46 -11.05 15.30
C LYS A 523 -0.14 -10.35 16.64
N ALA A 524 -0.98 -10.49 17.66
CA ALA A 524 -0.89 -9.71 18.90
C ALA A 524 -0.22 -10.44 20.09
N LYS A 525 0.01 -11.74 20.04
CA LYS A 525 0.38 -12.52 21.23
C LYS A 525 1.62 -13.42 21.13
N ASN A 526 2.19 -13.64 19.95
CA ASN A 526 3.28 -14.62 19.81
C ASN A 526 4.68 -14.03 20.02
N LYS A 527 5.45 -14.67 20.92
CA LYS A 527 6.87 -14.40 21.17
C LYS A 527 7.80 -14.92 20.05
N ASN A 528 7.28 -15.65 19.08
CA ASN A 528 8.06 -16.20 17.96
C ASN A 528 7.44 -15.70 16.64
N PRO A 529 7.90 -14.58 16.12
CA PRO A 529 7.41 -14.06 14.86
C PRO A 529 7.81 -15.04 13.73
N GLY A 530 6.79 -15.49 12.94
CA GLY A 530 7.01 -16.29 11.75
C GLY A 530 7.58 -15.49 10.59
N ILE A 531 7.58 -16.09 9.39
CA ILE A 531 7.98 -15.46 8.14
C ILE A 531 7.08 -14.24 7.89
N VAL A 532 7.68 -13.14 7.48
CA VAL A 532 6.92 -11.93 7.13
C VAL A 532 6.44 -12.01 5.68
N VAL A 533 5.13 -12.02 5.48
CA VAL A 533 4.49 -11.88 4.16
C VAL A 533 4.00 -10.45 4.03
N THR A 534 4.47 -9.74 3.01
CA THR A 534 4.21 -8.31 2.88
C THR A 534 4.27 -7.85 1.41
N THR A 535 3.67 -6.69 1.12
CA THR A 535 3.82 -6.04 -0.17
C THR A 535 5.14 -5.26 -0.27
N MET A 536 5.57 -4.95 -1.50
CA MET A 536 6.75 -4.11 -1.75
C MET A 536 6.64 -2.76 -1.04
N HIS A 537 5.44 -2.16 -0.98
CA HIS A 537 5.20 -0.91 -0.25
C HIS A 537 5.42 -1.05 1.26
N SER A 538 4.82 -2.07 1.85
CA SER A 538 4.88 -2.29 3.30
C SER A 538 6.21 -2.89 3.78
N ALA A 539 7.04 -3.35 2.85
CA ALA A 539 8.40 -3.79 3.11
C ALA A 539 9.37 -2.62 3.34
N LYS A 540 9.00 -1.38 2.94
CA LYS A 540 9.82 -0.20 3.18
C LYS A 540 10.12 -0.01 4.66
N GLY A 541 11.38 0.27 5.00
CA GLY A 541 11.85 0.40 6.38
C GLY A 541 12.20 -0.92 7.08
N LEU A 542 11.88 -2.08 6.48
CA LEU A 542 12.24 -3.40 7.02
C LEU A 542 13.57 -3.90 6.47
N GLU A 543 14.08 -4.96 7.10
CA GLU A 543 15.26 -5.68 6.63
C GLU A 543 15.24 -7.14 7.13
N PHE A 544 15.70 -8.05 6.29
CA PHE A 544 15.69 -9.49 6.55
C PHE A 544 16.97 -10.14 6.05
N ASP A 545 17.31 -11.26 6.61
CA ASP A 545 18.46 -12.02 6.15
C ASP A 545 18.20 -12.68 4.78
N VAL A 546 16.98 -13.23 4.61
CA VAL A 546 16.52 -13.89 3.40
C VAL A 546 15.26 -13.20 2.89
N VAL A 547 15.24 -12.82 1.60
CA VAL A 547 14.07 -12.25 0.94
C VAL A 547 13.72 -13.06 -0.30
N PHE A 548 12.43 -13.39 -0.43
CA PHE A 548 11.82 -13.99 -1.60
C PHE A 548 10.90 -12.97 -2.25
N ILE A 549 11.18 -12.56 -3.50
CA ILE A 549 10.29 -11.68 -4.29
C ILE A 549 9.60 -12.56 -5.32
N LEU A 550 8.27 -12.67 -5.25
CA LEU A 550 7.48 -13.60 -6.05
C LEU A 550 6.78 -12.90 -7.22
N GLU A 551 6.50 -13.69 -8.26
CA GLU A 551 5.71 -13.29 -9.42
C GLU A 551 6.25 -12.02 -10.10
N VAL A 552 7.56 -11.94 -10.33
CA VAL A 552 8.22 -10.80 -10.99
C VAL A 552 8.05 -10.93 -12.51
N ASN A 553 6.84 -10.67 -12.96
CA ASN A 553 6.43 -10.78 -14.35
C ASN A 553 5.92 -9.44 -14.89
N GLU A 554 6.00 -9.24 -16.19
CA GLU A 554 5.42 -8.07 -16.87
C GLU A 554 3.89 -8.01 -16.62
N GLY A 555 3.38 -6.83 -16.29
CA GLY A 555 1.98 -6.65 -15.91
C GLY A 555 1.66 -6.94 -14.43
N ILE A 556 2.60 -7.55 -13.70
CA ILE A 556 2.52 -7.77 -12.25
C ILE A 556 3.52 -6.85 -11.54
N SER A 557 4.78 -6.93 -11.91
CA SER A 557 5.86 -6.03 -11.47
C SER A 557 6.76 -5.73 -12.68
N PRO A 558 6.58 -4.61 -13.40
CA PRO A 558 5.67 -3.48 -13.10
C PRO A 558 4.18 -3.85 -13.18
N TYR A 559 3.37 -3.12 -12.38
CA TYR A 559 1.93 -3.31 -12.41
C TYR A 559 1.34 -2.79 -13.73
N LYS A 560 0.42 -3.54 -14.32
CA LYS A 560 -0.15 -3.28 -15.65
C LYS A 560 -0.83 -1.91 -15.82
N LYS A 561 -1.25 -1.25 -14.72
CA LYS A 561 -1.78 0.11 -14.76
C LYS A 561 -0.70 1.18 -14.90
N ALA A 562 0.56 0.85 -14.64
CA ALA A 562 1.69 1.74 -14.83
C ALA A 562 2.05 1.80 -16.31
N VAL A 563 1.50 2.78 -17.03
CA VAL A 563 1.68 2.94 -18.48
C VAL A 563 2.60 4.13 -18.79
N LYS A 564 2.54 5.18 -17.98
CA LYS A 564 3.36 6.36 -18.16
C LYS A 564 4.79 6.12 -17.70
N PRO A 565 5.78 6.79 -18.30
CA PRO A 565 7.18 6.66 -17.89
C PRO A 565 7.41 6.88 -16.40
N GLU A 566 6.75 7.88 -15.81
CA GLU A 566 6.86 8.23 -14.38
C GLU A 566 6.30 7.12 -13.48
N GLU A 567 5.22 6.47 -13.91
CA GLU A 567 4.60 5.34 -13.21
C GLU A 567 5.50 4.10 -13.26
N ILE A 568 6.14 3.83 -14.41
CA ILE A 568 7.12 2.75 -14.55
C ILE A 568 8.36 3.03 -13.67
N GLU A 569 8.81 4.28 -13.56
CA GLU A 569 9.90 4.65 -12.67
C GLU A 569 9.54 4.45 -11.20
N GLU A 570 8.29 4.70 -10.79
CA GLU A 570 7.82 4.40 -9.43
C GLU A 570 7.77 2.88 -9.17
N GLU A 571 7.27 2.08 -10.12
CA GLU A 571 7.30 0.62 -10.04
C GLU A 571 8.74 0.08 -9.92
N ARG A 572 9.71 0.67 -10.65
CA ARG A 572 11.11 0.31 -10.53
C ARG A 572 11.69 0.66 -9.17
N ARG A 573 11.31 1.80 -8.58
CA ARG A 573 11.66 2.15 -7.19
C ARG A 573 11.09 1.14 -6.20
N MET A 574 9.86 0.65 -6.41
CA MET A 574 9.28 -0.39 -5.56
C MET A 574 10.07 -1.70 -5.63
N PHE A 575 10.44 -2.13 -6.83
CA PHE A 575 11.27 -3.32 -7.00
C PHE A 575 12.66 -3.14 -6.37
N TYR A 576 13.29 -1.97 -6.57
CA TYR A 576 14.53 -1.59 -5.90
C TYR A 576 14.43 -1.62 -4.37
N VAL A 577 13.32 -1.07 -3.82
CA VAL A 577 13.04 -1.14 -2.38
C VAL A 577 12.94 -2.60 -1.93
N ALA A 578 12.21 -3.46 -2.65
CA ALA A 578 12.07 -4.87 -2.31
C ALA A 578 13.41 -5.61 -2.31
N MET A 579 14.24 -5.43 -3.34
CA MET A 579 15.59 -6.02 -3.43
C MET A 579 16.46 -5.62 -2.23
N THR A 580 16.45 -4.34 -1.87
CA THR A 580 17.29 -3.77 -0.80
C THR A 580 16.79 -4.07 0.61
N ARG A 581 15.75 -4.90 0.76
CA ARG A 581 15.34 -5.46 2.06
C ARG A 581 16.19 -6.65 2.47
N ALA A 582 16.83 -7.32 1.50
CA ALA A 582 17.69 -8.47 1.76
C ALA A 582 19.08 -8.03 2.28
N ARG A 583 19.55 -8.71 3.32
CA ARG A 583 20.92 -8.55 3.82
C ARG A 583 21.86 -9.51 3.10
N ASN A 584 21.56 -10.79 3.08
CA ASN A 584 22.45 -11.83 2.61
C ASN A 584 21.90 -12.60 1.40
N HIS A 585 20.64 -13.01 1.43
CA HIS A 585 20.07 -13.90 0.43
C HIS A 585 18.87 -13.25 -0.26
N LEU A 586 18.95 -13.11 -1.57
CA LEU A 586 17.88 -12.59 -2.40
C LEU A 586 17.48 -13.61 -3.45
N HIS A 587 16.23 -14.05 -3.40
CA HIS A 587 15.59 -14.91 -4.36
C HIS A 587 14.51 -14.14 -5.11
N ILE A 588 14.55 -14.18 -6.43
CA ILE A 588 13.57 -13.53 -7.30
C ILE A 588 12.92 -14.62 -8.15
N TYR A 589 11.61 -14.63 -8.20
CA TYR A 589 10.83 -15.62 -8.91
C TYR A 589 10.02 -15.01 -10.03
N GLU A 590 10.00 -15.68 -11.17
CA GLU A 590 9.08 -15.46 -12.26
C GLU A 590 8.34 -16.75 -12.62
N VAL A 591 7.13 -16.63 -13.12
CA VAL A 591 6.30 -17.75 -13.56
C VAL A 591 6.00 -17.63 -15.05
N CYS A 592 6.06 -18.77 -15.80
CA CYS A 592 5.80 -18.77 -17.23
C CYS A 592 4.30 -18.82 -17.55
N ASP A 593 3.50 -19.46 -16.70
CA ASP A 593 2.07 -19.68 -16.92
C ASP A 593 1.26 -19.30 -15.66
N TYR A 594 0.20 -18.54 -15.91
CA TYR A 594 -0.74 -18.14 -14.88
C TYR A 594 -2.17 -18.46 -15.33
N TYR A 595 -2.73 -19.56 -14.84
CA TYR A 595 -4.04 -20.08 -15.22
C TYR A 595 -4.25 -20.21 -16.74
N ASN A 596 -3.28 -20.85 -17.43
CA ASN A 596 -3.22 -21.03 -18.89
C ASN A 596 -3.06 -19.71 -19.70
N LYS A 597 -2.56 -18.65 -19.08
CA LYS A 597 -2.06 -17.46 -19.75
C LYS A 597 -0.55 -17.44 -19.64
N GLU A 598 0.14 -17.36 -20.78
CA GLU A 598 1.58 -17.19 -20.83
C GLU A 598 1.94 -15.80 -20.31
N LEU A 599 2.92 -15.73 -19.39
CA LEU A 599 3.44 -14.49 -18.83
C LEU A 599 4.86 -14.24 -19.32
N GLU A 600 5.15 -12.98 -19.59
CA GLU A 600 6.50 -12.53 -19.92
C GLU A 600 7.30 -12.22 -18.66
N PRO A 601 8.63 -12.44 -18.66
CA PRO A 601 9.51 -11.96 -17.61
C PRO A 601 9.41 -10.44 -17.43
N SER A 602 9.51 -9.96 -16.20
CA SER A 602 9.53 -8.54 -15.92
C SER A 602 10.72 -7.85 -16.61
N ARG A 603 10.49 -6.66 -17.19
CA ARG A 603 11.57 -5.80 -17.67
C ARG A 603 12.64 -5.51 -16.62
N PHE A 604 12.25 -5.49 -15.33
CA PHE A 604 13.18 -5.27 -14.22
C PHE A 604 14.16 -6.43 -14.03
N LEU A 605 13.75 -7.66 -14.37
CA LEU A 605 14.65 -8.81 -14.40
C LEU A 605 15.63 -8.72 -15.58
N LEU A 606 15.16 -8.26 -16.75
CA LEU A 606 16.05 -8.03 -17.90
C LEU A 606 17.08 -6.96 -17.56
N GLU A 607 16.66 -5.82 -16.98
CA GLU A 607 17.55 -4.75 -16.52
C GLU A 607 18.55 -5.24 -15.46
N LEU A 608 18.17 -6.19 -14.60
CA LEU A 608 19.06 -6.81 -13.63
C LEU A 608 20.14 -7.66 -14.29
N CYS A 609 19.83 -8.33 -15.42
CA CYS A 609 20.69 -9.28 -16.12
C CYS A 609 21.55 -8.64 -17.24
N GLU A 610 21.16 -7.48 -17.78
CA GLU A 610 21.74 -6.90 -19.02
C GLU A 610 23.23 -6.53 -18.97
N ASN A 611 23.87 -6.49 -17.82
CA ASN A 611 25.27 -6.06 -17.73
C ASN A 611 26.34 -7.17 -17.71
N ASP A 612 25.98 -8.45 -17.94
CA ASP A 612 26.98 -9.51 -18.15
C ASP A 612 27.46 -9.62 -19.60
N THR A 613 26.98 -8.76 -20.51
CA THR A 613 27.27 -8.88 -21.98
C THR A 613 28.21 -7.82 -22.52
N HIS A 614 28.68 -6.82 -21.72
CA HIS A 614 29.60 -5.78 -22.23
C HIS A 614 31.08 -5.96 -21.87
N ASP A 615 31.44 -7.05 -21.16
CA ASP A 615 32.83 -7.44 -20.92
C ASP A 615 33.14 -8.79 -21.61
N LYS A 616 32.96 -8.84 -22.92
CA LYS A 616 33.57 -9.89 -23.77
C LYS A 616 34.15 -9.27 -25.02
#